data_34e89051b13a6c7a0a58f65430a25324
#
_entry.id   34e89051b13a6c7a0a58f65430a25324
#
_cell.length_a   1.000
_cell.length_b   1.000
_cell.length_c   1.000
_cell.angle_alpha   90.00
_cell.angle_beta   90.00
_cell.angle_gamma   90.00
#
_symmetry.space_group_name_H-M   'P 1'
#
loop_
_entity.id
_entity.type
_entity.pdbx_description
1 polymer ?
#
loop_
_entity_poly.entity_id
_entity_poly.type
_entity_poly.pdbx_seq_one_letter_code
_entity_poly.pdbx_strand_id
1 'polypeptide(L)'
;MYLLDFMAEYEETSMTALSANPTVAVPLLTINSWILMQRKVSGGLVSFDRNWTDYRDGFGSATGNDNYWLGLDKVYRLVQMGSVSLRVEVY
;
A
#
# COMPACT_ATOMS: atom_id res chain seq x y z
N MET A 1 11.52 -16.41 9.53
CA MET A 1 10.39 -15.70 8.89
C MET A 1 10.96 -14.65 7.95
N TYR A 2 10.43 -14.55 6.76
CA TYR A 2 10.82 -13.48 5.84
C TYR A 2 9.67 -12.50 5.63
N LEU A 3 10.02 -11.29 5.22
CA LEU A 3 9.10 -10.21 4.94
C LEU A 3 9.43 -9.64 3.56
N LEU A 4 8.43 -9.48 2.72
CA LEU A 4 8.57 -8.86 1.40
C LEU A 4 7.61 -7.68 1.33
N ASP A 5 8.16 -6.48 1.16
CA ASP A 5 7.39 -5.24 1.06
C ASP A 5 7.55 -4.63 -0.33
N PHE A 6 6.45 -4.23 -0.92
CA PHE A 6 6.40 -3.40 -2.13
C PHE A 6 5.94 -2.01 -1.74
N MET A 7 6.72 -1.00 -2.10
CA MET A 7 6.47 0.38 -1.74
C MET A 7 6.59 1.30 -2.95
N ALA A 8 5.78 2.36 -2.96
CA ALA A 8 5.86 3.41 -3.96
C ALA A 8 6.32 4.71 -3.30
N GLU A 9 7.27 5.40 -3.94
CA GLU A 9 7.74 6.70 -3.47
C GLU A 9 6.90 7.81 -4.12
N TYR A 10 6.55 8.80 -3.31
CA TYR A 10 5.81 9.98 -3.74
C TYR A 10 6.49 11.25 -3.28
N GLU A 11 6.30 12.33 -4.06
CA GLU A 11 6.67 13.66 -3.60
C GLU A 11 5.77 14.06 -2.42
N GLU A 12 6.32 14.82 -1.49
CA GLU A 12 5.64 15.24 -0.28
C GLU A 12 4.33 15.98 -0.57
N THR A 13 4.32 16.84 -1.59
CA THR A 13 3.12 17.56 -2.00
C THR A 13 2.01 16.64 -2.49
N SER A 14 2.37 15.60 -3.23
CA SER A 14 1.41 14.59 -3.70
C SER A 14 0.83 13.80 -2.53
N MET A 15 1.66 13.48 -1.54
CA MET A 15 1.22 12.78 -0.33
C MET A 15 0.26 13.63 0.50
N THR A 16 0.51 14.94 0.61
CA THR A 16 -0.38 15.86 1.30
C THR A 16 -1.74 15.94 0.61
N ALA A 17 -1.75 16.07 -0.72
CA ALA A 17 -2.97 16.11 -1.49
C ALA A 17 -3.76 14.79 -1.38
N LEU A 18 -3.04 13.66 -1.40
CA LEU A 18 -3.63 12.34 -1.24
C LEU A 18 -4.29 12.19 0.13
N SER A 19 -3.61 12.63 1.19
CA SER A 19 -4.14 12.57 2.56
C SER A 19 -5.38 13.44 2.73
N ALA A 20 -5.48 14.55 2.00
CA ALA A 20 -6.63 15.45 2.05
C ALA A 20 -7.80 14.94 1.19
N ASN A 21 -7.59 13.93 0.36
CA ASN A 21 -8.63 13.40 -0.52
C ASN A 21 -9.52 12.41 0.24
N PRO A 22 -10.84 12.72 0.39
CA PRO A 22 -11.75 11.85 1.16
C PRO A 22 -11.93 10.46 0.56
N THR A 23 -11.63 10.26 -0.73
CA THR A 23 -11.72 8.94 -1.36
C THR A 23 -10.52 8.06 -1.09
N VAL A 24 -9.46 8.61 -0.50
CA VAL A 24 -8.28 7.87 -0.06
C VAL A 24 -8.15 7.98 1.46
N ALA A 25 -9.28 7.95 2.14
CA ALA A 25 -9.38 8.15 3.59
C ALA A 25 -8.95 6.92 4.40
N VAL A 26 -7.98 6.16 3.93
CA VAL A 26 -7.42 5.02 4.65
C VAL A 26 -6.05 5.42 5.15
N PRO A 27 -5.68 5.07 6.39
CA PRO A 27 -4.34 5.34 6.86
C PRO A 27 -3.33 4.68 5.92
N LEU A 28 -2.53 5.51 5.26
CA LEU A 28 -1.42 5.03 4.45
C LEU A 28 -0.20 4.93 5.35
N LEU A 29 0.47 3.79 5.34
CA LEU A 29 1.75 3.67 6.02
C LEU A 29 2.81 4.33 5.15
N THR A 30 3.40 5.40 5.66
CA THR A 30 4.46 6.13 4.96
C THR A 30 5.74 6.11 5.78
N ILE A 31 6.85 5.83 5.11
CA ILE A 31 8.20 5.85 5.71
C ILE A 31 9.10 6.59 4.73
N ASN A 32 9.58 7.78 5.11
CA ASN A 32 10.48 8.58 4.28
C ASN A 32 9.93 8.80 2.85
N SER A 33 8.65 9.17 2.74
CA SER A 33 7.93 9.36 1.47
C SER A 33 7.64 8.06 0.69
N TRP A 34 7.89 6.91 1.28
CA TRP A 34 7.51 5.63 0.70
C TRP A 34 6.15 5.18 1.25
N ILE A 35 5.25 4.76 0.37
CA ILE A 35 3.93 4.26 0.73
C ILE A 35 3.94 2.74 0.58
N LEU A 36 3.58 2.03 1.65
CA LEU A 36 3.46 0.59 1.60
C LEU A 36 2.29 0.19 0.71
N MET A 37 2.55 -0.59 -0.33
CA MET A 37 1.53 -1.09 -1.26
C MET A 37 1.14 -2.52 -0.96
N GLN A 38 2.11 -3.36 -0.64
CA GLN A 38 1.89 -4.78 -0.37
C GLN A 38 2.94 -5.28 0.61
N ARG A 39 2.49 -6.13 1.51
CA ARG A 39 3.39 -6.86 2.41
C ARG A 39 3.04 -8.33 2.37
N LYS A 40 4.04 -9.18 2.15
CA LYS A 40 3.91 -10.62 2.25
C LYS A 40 4.75 -11.10 3.43
N VAL A 41 4.12 -11.77 4.38
CA VAL A 41 4.75 -12.29 5.58
C VAL A 41 4.70 -13.80 5.54
N SER A 42 5.84 -14.46 5.77
CA SER A 42 5.90 -15.91 5.90
C SER A 42 5.03 -16.35 7.07
N GLY A 43 4.09 -17.26 6.82
CA GLY A 43 3.15 -17.72 7.85
C GLY A 43 2.05 -16.71 8.19
N GLY A 44 1.85 -15.69 7.37
CA GLY A 44 0.80 -14.69 7.58
C GLY A 44 -0.59 -15.31 7.56
N LEU A 45 -1.51 -14.73 8.35
CA LEU A 45 -2.87 -15.25 8.51
C LEU A 45 -3.86 -14.60 7.54
N VAL A 46 -3.61 -13.38 7.10
CA VAL A 46 -4.46 -12.72 6.10
C VAL A 46 -4.21 -13.37 4.75
N SER A 47 -5.27 -13.87 4.12
CA SER A 47 -5.19 -14.60 2.85
C SER A 47 -5.12 -13.63 1.67
N PHE A 48 -4.29 -13.98 0.66
CA PHE A 48 -4.33 -13.34 -0.66
C PHE A 48 -5.31 -14.02 -1.62
N ASP A 49 -5.94 -15.11 -1.22
CA ASP A 49 -6.97 -15.80 -2.00
C ASP A 49 -8.30 -15.08 -1.80
N ARG A 50 -8.51 -14.03 -2.61
CA ARG A 50 -9.63 -13.12 -2.45
C ARG A 50 -10.24 -12.75 -3.79
N ASN A 51 -11.49 -12.25 -3.74
CA ASN A 51 -12.21 -11.84 -4.94
C ASN A 51 -11.70 -10.48 -5.47
N TRP A 52 -12.24 -10.10 -6.64
CA TRP A 52 -11.84 -8.86 -7.30
C TRP A 52 -12.14 -7.62 -6.45
N THR A 53 -13.29 -7.60 -5.77
CA THR A 53 -13.69 -6.45 -4.93
C THR A 53 -12.68 -6.20 -3.82
N ASP A 54 -12.18 -7.26 -3.18
CA ASP A 54 -11.16 -7.13 -2.14
C ASP A 54 -9.86 -6.58 -2.71
N TYR A 55 -9.46 -7.02 -3.90
CA TYR A 55 -8.26 -6.50 -4.56
C TYR A 55 -8.41 -5.05 -5.01
N ARG A 56 -9.61 -4.65 -5.37
CA ARG A 56 -9.90 -3.25 -5.68
C ARG A 56 -9.79 -2.37 -4.43
N ASP A 57 -10.40 -2.79 -3.34
CA ASP A 57 -10.56 -1.98 -2.14
C ASP A 57 -9.38 -2.07 -1.17
N GLY A 58 -8.64 -3.17 -1.22
CA GLY A 58 -7.55 -3.46 -0.29
C GLY A 58 -7.98 -4.33 0.87
N PHE A 59 -7.02 -4.97 1.51
CA PHE A 59 -7.27 -5.83 2.67
C PHE A 59 -6.02 -5.91 3.55
N GLY A 60 -6.22 -6.36 4.79
CA GLY A 60 -5.18 -6.36 5.80
C GLY A 60 -5.04 -5.01 6.47
N SER A 61 -4.05 -4.88 7.34
CA SER A 61 -3.77 -3.65 8.08
C SER A 61 -2.39 -3.10 7.72
N ALA A 62 -2.34 -1.86 7.27
CA ALA A 62 -1.08 -1.20 6.92
C ALA A 62 -0.12 -1.11 8.11
N THR A 63 -0.66 -0.96 9.32
CA THR A 63 0.14 -0.84 10.55
C THR A 63 0.32 -2.16 11.27
N GLY A 64 -0.29 -3.24 10.77
CA GLY A 64 -0.14 -4.58 11.34
C GLY A 64 1.14 -5.27 10.90
N ASN A 65 1.33 -6.49 11.42
CA ASN A 65 2.50 -7.32 11.12
C ASN A 65 2.15 -8.51 10.25
N ASP A 66 1.05 -8.46 9.51
CA ASP A 66 0.55 -9.53 8.66
C ASP A 66 0.52 -9.10 7.21
N ASN A 67 0.07 -10.00 6.34
CA ASN A 67 -0.11 -9.73 4.92
C ASN A 67 -1.02 -8.51 4.70
N TYR A 68 -0.70 -7.72 3.68
CA TYR A 68 -1.39 -6.48 3.41
C TYR A 68 -1.41 -6.19 1.91
N TRP A 69 -2.52 -5.66 1.44
CA TRP A 69 -2.68 -5.13 0.09
C TRP A 69 -3.41 -3.79 0.15
N LEU A 70 -2.78 -2.75 -0.42
CA LEU A 70 -3.32 -1.38 -0.40
C LEU A 70 -4.65 -1.25 -1.13
N GLY A 71 -4.81 -1.91 -2.27
CA GLY A 71 -5.99 -1.83 -3.11
C GLY A 71 -5.71 -1.11 -4.42
N LEU A 72 -6.22 -1.68 -5.52
CA LEU A 72 -6.01 -1.15 -6.86
C LEU A 72 -6.58 0.27 -7.03
N ASP A 73 -7.69 0.57 -6.39
CA ASP A 73 -8.32 1.88 -6.46
C ASP A 73 -7.39 2.98 -5.92
N LYS A 74 -6.74 2.70 -4.80
CA LYS A 74 -5.76 3.63 -4.22
C LYS A 74 -4.48 3.72 -5.04
N VAL A 75 -3.99 2.58 -5.52
CA VAL A 75 -2.82 2.54 -6.41
C VAL A 75 -3.06 3.35 -7.68
N TYR A 76 -4.23 3.20 -8.29
CA TYR A 76 -4.63 3.97 -9.46
C TYR A 76 -4.57 5.48 -9.21
N ARG A 77 -5.11 5.92 -8.06
CA ARG A 77 -5.09 7.34 -7.68
C ARG A 77 -3.67 7.84 -7.45
N LEU A 78 -2.83 7.01 -6.82
CA LEU A 78 -1.44 7.36 -6.57
C LEU A 78 -0.67 7.58 -7.87
N VAL A 79 -0.80 6.70 -8.85
CA VAL A 79 -0.06 6.82 -10.11
C VAL A 79 -0.52 7.99 -10.96
N GLN A 80 -1.73 8.48 -10.75
CA GLN A 80 -2.24 9.65 -11.46
C GLN A 80 -1.72 10.98 -10.90
N MET A 81 -1.17 10.97 -9.70
CA MET A 81 -0.72 12.19 -9.03
C MET A 81 0.72 12.58 -9.36
N GLY A 82 1.41 11.83 -10.19
CA GLY A 82 2.78 12.14 -10.59
C GLY A 82 3.65 10.93 -10.83
N SER A 83 4.94 11.15 -10.93
CA SER A 83 5.93 10.10 -11.12
C SER A 83 6.05 9.22 -9.88
N VAL A 84 6.15 7.92 -10.10
CA VAL A 84 6.22 6.91 -9.04
C VAL A 84 7.45 6.04 -9.24
N SER A 85 8.18 5.79 -8.18
CA SER A 85 9.25 4.79 -8.15
C SER A 85 8.81 3.61 -7.31
N LEU A 86 9.10 2.40 -7.75
CA LEU A 86 8.80 1.18 -7.00
C LEU A 86 10.05 0.72 -6.26
N ARG A 87 9.87 0.38 -4.99
CA ARG A 87 10.91 -0.20 -4.15
C ARG A 87 10.42 -1.55 -3.62
N VAL A 88 11.28 -2.56 -3.72
CA VAL A 88 11.01 -3.89 -3.16
C VAL A 88 12.04 -4.17 -2.09
N GLU A 89 11.58 -4.48 -0.89
CA GLU A 89 12.43 -4.85 0.24
C GLU A 89 12.15 -6.29 0.66
N VAL A 90 13.23 -7.06 0.88
CA VAL A 90 13.17 -8.45 1.33
C VAL A 90 13.97 -8.57 2.62
N TYR A 91 13.35 -9.12 3.63
CA TYR A 91 13.97 -9.33 4.95
C TYR A 91 14.08 -10.80 5.31
#